data_348a94cc1b6db38f9a3c87bd75089c71
#
_entry.id   348a94cc1b6db38f9a3c87bd75089c71
#
_cell.length_a   1.000
_cell.length_b   1.000
_cell.length_c   1.000
_cell.angle_alpha   90.00
_cell.angle_beta   90.00
_cell.angle_gamma   90.00
#
_symmetry.space_group_name_H-M   'P 1'
#
loop_
_entity.id
_entity.type
_entity.pdbx_description
1 polymer ?
#
loop_
_entity_poly.entity_id
_entity_poly.type
_entity_poly.pdbx_seq_one_letter_code
_entity_poly.pdbx_strand_id
1 'polypeptide(L)'
;MKICYIADGSSIHTQRWLNYFAAKGHEVHLIYWKTRPGYHETLRIHLLQRFAPKIWPVTRYFSFLQWIFQIRKLVREIKPDVIDAHFIIDNGLLAACSGFHPIVVTAWGSDVLIFPRRNFIWRIVAGFVLKRADRVICDSEVVKTGLLSLGTKPNKISKVYNGIDTSQFSPRRADEALKSRLGISGFPMVICIRHLRPLYNVEMLVKAIPLVLKHIPQARFIIAGDGVQRSYLENLAATLGVSQNVSFVGYLPHDELPAYLASSNIYVSTSRSDSTSLSLQEAMACELAPVVTDLPANREWIIDGENGFVVPQDDHRALAEKIVYLIENSETRVKFGKINRKLIEDKAEYEKEMGKVEKLYEEMITASKMGKASQGH
;
A
#
# COMPACT_ATOMS: atom_id res chain seq x y z
N MET A 1 -11.94 -21.57 -8.13
CA MET A 1 -12.98 -20.65 -7.62
C MET A 1 -13.28 -19.59 -8.68
N LYS A 2 -14.49 -19.06 -8.67
CA LYS A 2 -14.88 -17.89 -9.46
C LYS A 2 -14.93 -16.67 -8.53
N ILE A 3 -13.98 -15.78 -8.67
CA ILE A 3 -13.79 -14.63 -7.76
C ILE A 3 -14.17 -13.35 -8.50
N CYS A 4 -15.00 -12.52 -7.89
CA CYS A 4 -15.39 -11.24 -8.45
C CYS A 4 -14.86 -10.10 -7.58
N TYR A 5 -13.98 -9.29 -8.12
CA TYR A 5 -13.45 -8.10 -7.46
C TYR A 5 -14.22 -6.85 -7.85
N ILE A 6 -14.61 -6.06 -6.85
CA ILE A 6 -15.09 -4.69 -7.02
C ILE A 6 -13.98 -3.79 -6.47
N ALA A 7 -13.10 -3.32 -7.36
CA ALA A 7 -11.84 -2.71 -6.94
C ALA A 7 -11.31 -1.70 -7.97
N ASP A 8 -10.51 -0.72 -7.53
CA ASP A 8 -9.89 0.22 -8.45
C ASP A 8 -8.90 -0.48 -9.40
N GLY A 9 -9.31 -0.68 -10.64
CA GLY A 9 -8.51 -1.32 -11.67
C GLY A 9 -7.28 -0.51 -12.13
N SER A 10 -7.09 0.72 -11.66
CA SER A 10 -5.86 1.49 -11.90
C SER A 10 -4.83 1.31 -10.77
N SER A 11 -5.18 0.64 -9.67
CA SER A 11 -4.30 0.38 -8.53
C SER A 11 -3.34 -0.78 -8.80
N ILE A 12 -2.06 -0.58 -8.49
CA ILE A 12 -1.06 -1.65 -8.54
C ILE A 12 -1.36 -2.78 -7.53
N HIS A 13 -1.92 -2.43 -6.36
CA HIS A 13 -2.31 -3.40 -5.34
C HIS A 13 -3.42 -4.33 -5.86
N THR A 14 -4.47 -3.75 -6.46
CA THR A 14 -5.53 -4.52 -7.10
C THR A 14 -4.95 -5.43 -8.18
N GLN A 15 -4.09 -4.91 -9.04
CA GLN A 15 -3.47 -5.68 -10.11
C GLN A 15 -2.68 -6.88 -9.59
N ARG A 16 -1.84 -6.69 -8.55
CA ARG A 16 -1.05 -7.78 -7.95
C ARG A 16 -1.95 -8.89 -7.41
N TRP A 17 -3.00 -8.54 -6.68
CA TRP A 17 -3.94 -9.51 -6.12
C TRP A 17 -4.65 -10.31 -7.22
N LEU A 18 -5.22 -9.63 -8.19
CA LEU A 18 -5.97 -10.29 -9.25
C LEU A 18 -5.09 -11.19 -10.12
N ASN A 19 -3.88 -10.74 -10.44
CA ASN A 19 -2.91 -11.51 -11.20
C ASN A 19 -2.48 -12.79 -10.47
N TYR A 20 -2.32 -12.73 -9.13
CA TYR A 20 -2.03 -13.92 -8.33
C TYR A 20 -3.10 -15.01 -8.52
N PHE A 21 -4.36 -14.66 -8.31
CA PHE A 21 -5.45 -15.63 -8.43
C PHE A 21 -5.65 -16.11 -9.87
N ALA A 22 -5.48 -15.24 -10.86
CA ALA A 22 -5.53 -15.65 -12.27
C ALA A 22 -4.40 -16.62 -12.63
N ALA A 23 -3.17 -16.36 -12.17
CA ALA A 23 -2.02 -17.26 -12.38
C ALA A 23 -2.19 -18.62 -11.68
N LYS A 24 -2.95 -18.68 -10.56
CA LYS A 24 -3.32 -19.95 -9.90
C LYS A 24 -4.47 -20.70 -10.60
N GLY A 25 -4.95 -20.20 -11.74
CA GLY A 25 -6.00 -20.85 -12.53
C GLY A 25 -7.42 -20.57 -12.03
N HIS A 26 -7.64 -19.59 -11.17
CA HIS A 26 -8.99 -19.18 -10.78
C HIS A 26 -9.65 -18.34 -11.88
N GLU A 27 -10.98 -18.42 -11.99
CA GLU A 27 -11.76 -17.54 -12.85
C GLU A 27 -11.94 -16.19 -12.14
N VAL A 28 -11.22 -15.16 -12.61
CA VAL A 28 -11.16 -13.84 -11.94
C VAL A 28 -11.88 -12.78 -12.77
N HIS A 29 -12.80 -12.07 -12.13
CA HIS A 29 -13.54 -10.96 -12.71
C HIS A 29 -13.24 -9.66 -11.96
N LEU A 30 -13.00 -8.56 -12.70
CA LEU A 30 -12.86 -7.21 -12.15
C LEU A 30 -14.05 -6.35 -12.62
N ILE A 31 -14.74 -5.74 -11.68
CA ILE A 31 -15.81 -4.76 -11.96
C ILE A 31 -15.32 -3.39 -11.48
N TYR A 32 -15.12 -2.45 -12.39
CA TYR A 32 -14.76 -1.06 -12.10
C TYR A 32 -14.97 -0.16 -13.31
N TRP A 33 -14.80 1.15 -13.18
CA TRP A 33 -14.95 2.12 -14.28
C TRP A 33 -13.63 2.53 -14.95
N LYS A 34 -12.48 2.06 -14.45
CA LYS A 34 -11.14 2.38 -14.94
C LYS A 34 -10.21 1.20 -14.74
N THR A 35 -9.27 1.00 -15.64
CA THR A 35 -8.26 -0.05 -15.56
C THR A 35 -6.90 0.48 -16.03
N ARG A 36 -5.86 -0.33 -15.83
CA ARG A 36 -4.50 -0.11 -16.30
C ARG A 36 -4.03 -1.34 -17.10
N PRO A 37 -2.99 -1.22 -17.95
CA PRO A 37 -2.37 -2.39 -18.59
C PRO A 37 -1.67 -3.30 -17.56
N GLY A 38 -1.36 -4.55 -17.99
CA GLY A 38 -0.57 -5.51 -17.20
C GLY A 38 -1.40 -6.46 -16.33
N TYR A 39 -2.69 -6.59 -16.57
CA TYR A 39 -3.50 -7.67 -16.02
C TYR A 39 -3.23 -8.99 -16.76
N HIS A 40 -3.36 -10.10 -16.02
CA HIS A 40 -3.25 -11.45 -16.58
C HIS A 40 -4.27 -11.67 -17.71
N GLU A 41 -3.89 -12.35 -18.77
CA GLU A 41 -4.71 -12.54 -19.98
C GLU A 41 -6.06 -13.22 -19.75
N THR A 42 -6.14 -14.12 -18.76
CA THR A 42 -7.37 -14.85 -18.41
C THR A 42 -8.36 -14.03 -17.61
N LEU A 43 -7.97 -12.82 -17.14
CA LEU A 43 -8.79 -11.98 -16.29
C LEU A 43 -9.89 -11.30 -17.11
N ARG A 44 -11.12 -11.34 -16.62
CA ARG A 44 -12.28 -10.73 -17.27
C ARG A 44 -12.61 -9.38 -16.64
N ILE A 45 -12.51 -8.31 -17.44
CA ILE A 45 -12.72 -6.93 -16.97
C ILE A 45 -14.10 -6.45 -17.43
N HIS A 46 -14.91 -5.99 -16.49
CA HIS A 46 -16.25 -5.41 -16.70
C HIS A 46 -16.24 -3.93 -16.35
N LEU A 47 -16.25 -3.07 -17.35
CA LEU A 47 -16.22 -1.62 -17.13
C LEU A 47 -17.63 -1.08 -16.87
N LEU A 48 -17.80 -0.44 -15.72
CA LEU A 48 -19.03 0.25 -15.36
C LEU A 48 -19.18 1.51 -16.21
N GLN A 49 -20.34 1.65 -16.84
CA GLN A 49 -20.65 2.80 -17.70
C GLN A 49 -21.21 3.95 -16.87
N ARG A 50 -20.83 5.17 -17.24
CA ARG A 50 -21.40 6.42 -16.76
C ARG A 50 -22.39 6.95 -17.79
N PHE A 51 -23.65 7.04 -17.47
CA PHE A 51 -24.69 7.60 -18.36
C PHE A 51 -25.10 9.03 -17.99
N ALA A 52 -24.44 9.67 -17.03
CA ALA A 52 -24.88 10.99 -16.58
C ALA A 52 -24.08 12.13 -17.24
N PRO A 53 -24.77 13.21 -17.68
CA PRO A 53 -24.08 14.42 -18.14
C PRO A 53 -23.29 15.07 -17.00
N LYS A 54 -22.26 15.87 -17.34
CA LYS A 54 -21.26 16.45 -16.41
C LYS A 54 -21.82 17.53 -15.44
N ILE A 55 -23.07 17.43 -14.95
CA ILE A 55 -23.65 18.41 -14.03
C ILE A 55 -23.44 17.96 -12.58
N TRP A 56 -22.45 18.51 -11.92
CA TRP A 56 -22.10 18.32 -10.50
C TRP A 56 -23.06 19.14 -9.60
N PRO A 57 -23.56 18.64 -8.45
CA PRO A 57 -23.26 17.38 -7.72
C PRO A 57 -24.31 16.26 -7.91
N VAL A 58 -25.47 16.52 -8.51
CA VAL A 58 -26.63 15.59 -8.61
C VAL A 58 -26.24 14.32 -9.39
N THR A 59 -25.40 14.46 -10.39
CA THR A 59 -24.95 13.34 -11.27
C THR A 59 -24.16 12.26 -10.54
N ARG A 60 -23.51 12.59 -9.42
CA ARG A 60 -22.74 11.59 -8.62
C ARG A 60 -23.66 10.58 -7.96
N TYR A 61 -24.79 11.00 -7.41
CA TYR A 61 -25.75 10.12 -6.77
C TYR A 61 -26.50 9.23 -7.80
N PHE A 62 -26.87 9.79 -8.95
CA PHE A 62 -27.47 9.01 -10.03
C PHE A 62 -26.51 7.96 -10.58
N SER A 63 -25.24 8.31 -10.79
CA SER A 63 -24.21 7.34 -11.23
C SER A 63 -24.04 6.21 -10.23
N PHE A 64 -24.09 6.49 -8.93
CA PHE A 64 -23.96 5.47 -7.89
C PHE A 64 -25.11 4.46 -7.92
N LEU A 65 -26.37 4.93 -8.04
CA LEU A 65 -27.52 4.05 -8.20
C LEU A 65 -27.43 3.21 -9.48
N GLN A 66 -27.03 3.80 -10.59
CA GLN A 66 -26.79 3.08 -11.84
C GLN A 66 -25.75 1.97 -11.68
N TRP A 67 -24.66 2.24 -10.98
CA TRP A 67 -23.62 1.24 -10.72
C TRP A 67 -24.13 0.10 -9.85
N ILE A 68 -24.98 0.35 -8.85
CA ILE A 68 -25.62 -0.71 -8.08
C ILE A 68 -26.45 -1.64 -9.01
N PHE A 69 -27.25 -1.09 -9.92
CA PHE A 69 -28.03 -1.90 -10.86
C PHE A 69 -27.13 -2.69 -11.81
N GLN A 70 -26.08 -2.06 -12.36
CA GLN A 70 -25.11 -2.74 -13.23
C GLN A 70 -24.39 -3.88 -12.50
N ILE A 71 -23.93 -3.63 -11.26
CA ILE A 71 -23.26 -4.66 -10.43
C ILE A 71 -24.20 -5.81 -10.12
N ARG A 72 -25.45 -5.53 -9.74
CA ARG A 72 -26.46 -6.58 -9.51
C ARG A 72 -26.70 -7.44 -10.74
N LYS A 73 -26.76 -6.83 -11.92
CA LYS A 73 -26.89 -7.54 -13.19
C LYS A 73 -25.66 -8.39 -13.45
N LEU A 74 -24.45 -7.81 -13.40
CA LEU A 74 -23.20 -8.52 -13.62
C LEU A 74 -22.99 -9.67 -12.64
N VAL A 75 -23.27 -9.48 -11.35
CA VAL A 75 -23.16 -10.55 -10.34
C VAL A 75 -24.09 -11.71 -10.63
N ARG A 76 -25.32 -11.45 -11.13
CA ARG A 76 -26.25 -12.53 -11.54
C ARG A 76 -25.78 -13.27 -12.78
N GLU A 77 -25.13 -12.59 -13.72
CA GLU A 77 -24.58 -13.18 -14.95
C GLU A 77 -23.30 -13.96 -14.66
N ILE A 78 -22.38 -13.40 -13.87
CA ILE A 78 -21.09 -14.00 -13.50
C ILE A 78 -21.32 -15.21 -12.59
N LYS A 79 -22.24 -15.12 -11.63
CA LYS A 79 -22.48 -16.10 -10.56
C LYS A 79 -21.17 -16.44 -9.83
N PRO A 80 -20.51 -15.46 -9.18
CA PRO A 80 -19.26 -15.70 -8.49
C PRO A 80 -19.45 -16.63 -7.28
N ASP A 81 -18.38 -17.28 -6.85
CA ASP A 81 -18.34 -18.02 -5.59
C ASP A 81 -18.15 -17.05 -4.41
N VAL A 82 -17.40 -15.95 -4.62
CA VAL A 82 -17.11 -14.91 -3.62
C VAL A 82 -16.95 -13.54 -4.29
N ILE A 83 -17.36 -12.47 -3.60
CA ILE A 83 -17.04 -11.09 -3.98
C ILE A 83 -16.02 -10.56 -2.98
N ASP A 84 -14.91 -9.95 -3.49
CA ASP A 84 -14.02 -9.13 -2.67
C ASP A 84 -14.05 -7.67 -3.14
N ALA A 85 -14.36 -6.78 -2.21
CA ALA A 85 -14.41 -5.35 -2.46
C ALA A 85 -13.21 -4.65 -1.80
N HIS A 86 -12.34 -4.10 -2.60
CA HIS A 86 -11.21 -3.32 -2.10
C HIS A 86 -11.63 -1.88 -1.82
N PHE A 87 -11.47 -1.44 -0.59
CA PHE A 87 -11.87 -0.14 -0.07
C PHE A 87 -13.32 -0.08 0.45
N ILE A 88 -13.51 0.17 1.75
CA ILE A 88 -14.81 0.08 2.44
C ILE A 88 -15.85 1.04 1.87
N ILE A 89 -15.47 2.32 1.68
CA ILE A 89 -16.43 3.42 1.50
C ILE A 89 -17.11 3.38 0.13
N ASP A 90 -16.34 3.17 -0.95
CA ASP A 90 -16.87 3.19 -2.33
C ASP A 90 -17.21 1.76 -2.81
N ASN A 91 -16.20 0.93 -3.00
CA ASN A 91 -16.36 -0.41 -3.56
C ASN A 91 -17.06 -1.36 -2.59
N GLY A 92 -16.76 -1.26 -1.29
CA GLY A 92 -17.46 -2.00 -0.25
C GLY A 92 -18.94 -1.67 -0.18
N LEU A 93 -19.32 -0.39 -0.36
CA LEU A 93 -20.73 0.00 -0.41
C LEU A 93 -21.42 -0.60 -1.64
N LEU A 94 -20.77 -0.60 -2.80
CA LEU A 94 -21.30 -1.23 -4.01
C LEU A 94 -21.49 -2.74 -3.83
N ALA A 95 -20.51 -3.42 -3.22
CA ALA A 95 -20.62 -4.84 -2.89
C ALA A 95 -21.74 -5.12 -1.89
N ALA A 96 -21.84 -4.35 -0.81
CA ALA A 96 -22.90 -4.47 0.19
C ALA A 96 -24.30 -4.25 -0.38
N CYS A 97 -24.41 -3.41 -1.42
CA CYS A 97 -25.67 -3.18 -2.14
C CYS A 97 -25.94 -4.19 -3.26
N SER A 98 -25.01 -5.09 -3.60
CA SER A 98 -25.19 -6.09 -4.67
C SER A 98 -26.27 -7.12 -4.32
N GLY A 99 -26.48 -7.41 -3.04
CA GLY A 99 -27.38 -8.44 -2.54
C GLY A 99 -26.79 -9.85 -2.61
N PHE A 100 -25.51 -9.98 -2.93
CA PHE A 100 -24.78 -11.25 -2.97
C PHE A 100 -24.08 -11.55 -1.63
N HIS A 101 -23.86 -12.81 -1.34
CA HIS A 101 -23.03 -13.34 -0.27
C HIS A 101 -22.38 -14.66 -0.73
N PRO A 102 -21.13 -14.98 -0.32
CA PRO A 102 -20.31 -14.28 0.67
C PRO A 102 -19.54 -13.05 0.12
N ILE A 103 -19.44 -12.00 0.95
CA ILE A 103 -18.70 -10.78 0.66
C ILE A 103 -17.49 -10.65 1.59
N VAL A 104 -16.32 -10.47 1.00
CA VAL A 104 -15.11 -9.98 1.67
C VAL A 104 -14.98 -8.47 1.41
N VAL A 105 -14.49 -7.74 2.40
CA VAL A 105 -14.10 -6.33 2.22
C VAL A 105 -12.65 -6.19 2.65
N THR A 106 -11.79 -5.75 1.72
CA THR A 106 -10.37 -5.51 1.96
C THR A 106 -10.12 -4.04 2.25
N ALA A 107 -9.74 -3.73 3.49
CA ALA A 107 -9.45 -2.38 3.97
C ALA A 107 -8.00 -1.97 3.67
N TRP A 108 -7.82 -0.76 3.15
CA TRP A 108 -6.52 -0.23 2.70
C TRP A 108 -5.96 0.90 3.58
N GLY A 109 -6.54 1.14 4.74
CA GLY A 109 -6.08 2.09 5.75
C GLY A 109 -6.83 3.42 5.73
N SER A 110 -6.77 4.23 4.70
CA SER A 110 -7.44 5.54 4.68
C SER A 110 -8.96 5.45 4.81
N ASP A 111 -9.56 4.38 4.31
CA ASP A 111 -10.98 4.06 4.41
C ASP A 111 -11.43 3.69 5.83
N VAL A 112 -10.50 3.37 6.73
CA VAL A 112 -10.71 3.11 8.16
C VAL A 112 -10.21 4.26 9.03
N LEU A 113 -8.99 4.74 8.76
CA LEU A 113 -8.27 5.67 9.64
C LEU A 113 -8.61 7.14 9.36
N ILE A 114 -9.00 7.49 8.14
CA ILE A 114 -9.19 8.88 7.72
C ILE A 114 -10.66 9.18 7.41
N PHE A 115 -11.27 8.48 6.46
CA PHE A 115 -12.61 8.82 5.97
C PHE A 115 -13.69 8.80 7.06
N PRO A 116 -13.81 7.76 7.91
CA PRO A 116 -14.85 7.73 8.94
C PRO A 116 -14.68 8.79 10.05
N ARG A 117 -13.46 9.37 10.16
CA ARG A 117 -13.18 10.46 11.11
C ARG A 117 -13.49 11.84 10.54
N ARG A 118 -13.60 11.98 9.22
CA ARG A 118 -13.84 13.26 8.55
C ARG A 118 -15.26 13.77 8.73
N ASN A 119 -16.26 12.89 8.67
CA ASN A 119 -17.65 13.23 8.94
C ASN A 119 -18.50 12.00 9.29
N PHE A 120 -19.64 12.27 9.88
CA PHE A 120 -20.62 11.29 10.36
C PHE A 120 -21.20 10.39 9.23
N ILE A 121 -21.38 10.93 8.03
CA ILE A 121 -21.94 10.16 6.90
C ILE A 121 -21.02 9.01 6.52
N TRP A 122 -19.71 9.26 6.39
CA TRP A 122 -18.75 8.22 6.08
C TRP A 122 -18.65 7.15 7.17
N ARG A 123 -18.86 7.54 8.43
CA ARG A 123 -18.91 6.60 9.55
C ARG A 123 -20.12 5.68 9.45
N ILE A 124 -21.31 6.21 9.09
CA ILE A 124 -22.51 5.41 8.87
C ILE A 124 -22.32 4.46 7.69
N VAL A 125 -21.79 4.95 6.57
CA VAL A 125 -21.51 4.12 5.38
C VAL A 125 -20.56 2.98 5.73
N ALA A 126 -19.44 3.27 6.42
CA ALA A 126 -18.51 2.24 6.86
C ALA A 126 -19.18 1.20 7.77
N GLY A 127 -19.96 1.64 8.77
CA GLY A 127 -20.71 0.75 9.66
C GLY A 127 -21.71 -0.15 8.91
N PHE A 128 -22.43 0.41 7.93
CA PHE A 128 -23.33 -0.37 7.08
C PHE A 128 -22.58 -1.45 6.30
N VAL A 129 -21.48 -1.09 5.64
CA VAL A 129 -20.66 -2.02 4.85
C VAL A 129 -20.08 -3.13 5.73
N LEU A 130 -19.46 -2.76 6.86
CA LEU A 130 -18.84 -3.71 7.79
C LEU A 130 -19.84 -4.68 8.42
N LYS A 131 -21.08 -4.22 8.66
CA LYS A 131 -22.17 -5.10 9.14
C LYS A 131 -22.52 -6.16 8.09
N ARG A 132 -22.55 -5.80 6.81
CA ARG A 132 -22.93 -6.68 5.71
C ARG A 132 -21.78 -7.57 5.21
N ALA A 133 -20.55 -7.16 5.41
CA ALA A 133 -19.38 -8.00 5.08
C ALA A 133 -19.39 -9.30 5.92
N ASP A 134 -19.12 -10.43 5.27
CA ASP A 134 -18.96 -11.73 5.95
C ASP A 134 -17.55 -11.86 6.55
N ARG A 135 -16.55 -11.30 5.89
CA ARG A 135 -15.18 -11.15 6.36
C ARG A 135 -14.61 -9.77 5.99
N VAL A 136 -13.65 -9.32 6.77
CA VAL A 136 -12.90 -8.08 6.51
C VAL A 136 -11.42 -8.39 6.59
N ILE A 137 -10.68 -8.09 5.53
CA ILE A 137 -9.22 -8.20 5.49
C ILE A 137 -8.63 -6.82 5.82
N CYS A 138 -7.58 -6.80 6.64
CA CYS A 138 -6.77 -5.62 6.92
C CYS A 138 -5.29 -5.97 6.93
N ASP A 139 -4.44 -4.97 6.68
CA ASP A 139 -3.01 -5.13 6.47
C ASP A 139 -2.14 -4.74 7.68
N SER A 140 -2.75 -4.31 8.80
CA SER A 140 -2.02 -3.86 9.98
C SER A 140 -2.86 -3.91 11.27
N GLU A 141 -2.20 -3.91 12.43
CA GLU A 141 -2.87 -3.83 13.73
C GLU A 141 -3.59 -2.48 13.91
N VAL A 142 -3.05 -1.41 13.33
CA VAL A 142 -3.67 -0.07 13.37
C VAL A 142 -5.02 -0.08 12.65
N VAL A 143 -5.08 -0.68 11.46
CA VAL A 143 -6.34 -0.80 10.71
C VAL A 143 -7.30 -1.75 11.42
N LYS A 144 -6.82 -2.87 11.97
CA LYS A 144 -7.63 -3.79 12.77
C LYS A 144 -8.26 -3.09 13.98
N THR A 145 -7.50 -2.31 14.73
CA THR A 145 -8.01 -1.50 15.84
C THR A 145 -9.05 -0.49 15.37
N GLY A 146 -8.80 0.14 14.22
CA GLY A 146 -9.76 1.05 13.58
C GLY A 146 -11.08 0.35 13.22
N LEU A 147 -11.03 -0.85 12.64
CA LEU A 147 -12.20 -1.67 12.31
C LEU A 147 -13.00 -2.05 13.55
N LEU A 148 -12.33 -2.43 14.64
CA LEU A 148 -12.98 -2.72 15.92
C LEU A 148 -13.71 -1.48 16.47
N SER A 149 -13.09 -0.30 16.37
CA SER A 149 -13.70 0.98 16.79
C SER A 149 -14.92 1.39 15.93
N LEU A 150 -15.02 0.87 14.71
CA LEU A 150 -16.19 1.03 13.83
C LEU A 150 -17.27 -0.04 14.06
N GLY A 151 -17.09 -0.93 15.05
CA GLY A 151 -18.06 -1.94 15.45
C GLY A 151 -17.96 -3.27 14.70
N THR A 152 -16.86 -3.53 13.98
CA THR A 152 -16.63 -4.83 13.35
C THR A 152 -16.35 -5.89 14.41
N LYS A 153 -17.02 -7.04 14.31
CA LYS A 153 -16.78 -8.15 15.23
C LYS A 153 -15.38 -8.75 15.03
N PRO A 154 -14.61 -9.06 16.11
CA PRO A 154 -13.25 -9.60 16.00
C PRO A 154 -13.13 -10.83 15.11
N ASN A 155 -14.11 -11.74 15.18
CA ASN A 155 -14.13 -12.98 14.40
C ASN A 155 -14.39 -12.78 12.89
N LYS A 156 -14.76 -11.58 12.46
CA LYS A 156 -14.87 -11.22 11.05
C LYS A 156 -13.57 -10.66 10.48
N ILE A 157 -12.61 -10.26 11.30
CA ILE A 157 -11.38 -9.58 10.87
C ILE A 157 -10.27 -10.60 10.67
N SER A 158 -9.66 -10.59 9.50
CA SER A 158 -8.47 -11.35 9.16
C SER A 158 -7.33 -10.38 8.83
N LYS A 159 -6.21 -10.48 9.55
CA LYS A 159 -5.01 -9.69 9.23
C LYS A 159 -4.18 -10.45 8.21
N VAL A 160 -3.98 -9.84 7.05
CA VAL A 160 -3.16 -10.35 5.95
C VAL A 160 -2.35 -9.19 5.41
N TYR A 161 -1.04 -9.30 5.40
CA TYR A 161 -0.17 -8.28 4.85
C TYR A 161 -0.24 -8.27 3.32
N ASN A 162 0.11 -7.15 2.70
CA ASN A 162 0.12 -7.02 1.23
C ASN A 162 1.14 -7.94 0.55
N GLY A 163 2.10 -8.43 1.33
CA GLY A 163 3.16 -9.32 0.89
C GLY A 163 4.19 -8.66 -0.03
N ILE A 164 5.43 -9.08 0.11
CA ILE A 164 6.56 -8.64 -0.70
C ILE A 164 7.10 -9.84 -1.46
N ASP A 165 7.23 -9.71 -2.77
CA ASP A 165 7.95 -10.68 -3.58
C ASP A 165 9.44 -10.61 -3.26
N THR A 166 9.90 -11.51 -2.39
CA THR A 166 11.26 -11.56 -1.90
C THR A 166 12.26 -12.06 -2.95
N SER A 167 11.80 -12.56 -4.08
CA SER A 167 12.63 -12.87 -5.24
C SER A 167 12.93 -11.63 -6.07
N GLN A 168 11.95 -10.75 -6.23
CA GLN A 168 12.08 -9.47 -6.91
C GLN A 168 12.83 -8.44 -6.04
N PHE A 169 12.38 -8.26 -4.79
CA PHE A 169 12.99 -7.38 -3.80
C PHE A 169 13.98 -8.18 -2.95
N SER A 170 15.24 -8.14 -3.33
CA SER A 170 16.30 -8.92 -2.69
C SER A 170 17.61 -8.12 -2.64
N PRO A 171 18.52 -8.44 -1.69
CA PRO A 171 19.83 -7.82 -1.64
C PRO A 171 20.62 -8.23 -2.88
N ARG A 172 20.67 -7.35 -3.87
CA ARG A 172 21.43 -7.51 -5.11
C ARG A 172 22.68 -6.65 -5.05
N ARG A 173 23.62 -6.91 -5.97
CA ARG A 173 24.70 -5.93 -6.19
C ARG A 173 24.07 -4.63 -6.68
N ALA A 174 24.60 -3.53 -6.16
CA ALA A 174 24.20 -2.21 -6.62
C ALA A 174 24.35 -2.09 -8.14
N ASP A 175 23.41 -1.45 -8.78
CA ASP A 175 23.47 -1.17 -10.21
C ASP A 175 24.41 0.01 -10.47
N GLU A 176 25.65 -0.29 -10.84
CA GLU A 176 26.69 0.73 -11.09
C GLU A 176 26.36 1.59 -12.32
N ALA A 177 25.62 1.06 -13.32
CA ALA A 177 25.15 1.84 -14.45
C ALA A 177 24.11 2.87 -14.00
N LEU A 178 23.19 2.47 -13.13
CA LEU A 178 22.22 3.37 -12.50
C LEU A 178 22.92 4.44 -11.67
N LYS A 179 23.88 4.07 -10.83
CA LYS A 179 24.65 5.02 -10.01
C LYS A 179 25.43 6.02 -10.87
N SER A 180 26.06 5.54 -11.94
CA SER A 180 26.77 6.40 -12.88
C SER A 180 25.82 7.38 -13.58
N ARG A 181 24.66 6.89 -14.05
CA ARG A 181 23.64 7.74 -14.71
C ARG A 181 23.11 8.83 -13.78
N LEU A 182 23.01 8.53 -12.48
CA LEU A 182 22.57 9.48 -11.45
C LEU A 182 23.71 10.35 -10.91
N GLY A 183 24.97 10.12 -11.29
CA GLY A 183 26.14 10.85 -10.79
C GLY A 183 26.44 10.61 -9.32
N ILE A 184 26.15 9.40 -8.81
CA ILE A 184 26.19 9.07 -7.37
C ILE A 184 27.14 7.89 -7.05
N SER A 185 27.95 7.46 -8.00
CA SER A 185 28.91 6.37 -7.80
C SER A 185 29.90 6.70 -6.68
N GLY A 186 30.06 5.75 -5.75
CA GLY A 186 30.99 5.89 -4.62
C GLY A 186 30.46 6.72 -3.43
N PHE A 187 29.24 7.25 -3.51
CA PHE A 187 28.66 8.07 -2.44
C PHE A 187 27.61 7.31 -1.61
N PRO A 188 27.48 7.62 -0.29
CA PRO A 188 26.38 7.12 0.50
C PRO A 188 25.02 7.59 -0.04
N MET A 189 24.10 6.65 -0.21
CA MET A 189 22.77 6.92 -0.79
C MET A 189 21.65 6.74 0.22
N VAL A 190 20.81 7.75 0.31
CA VAL A 190 19.56 7.76 1.06
C VAL A 190 18.39 7.81 0.08
N ILE A 191 17.43 6.91 0.21
CA ILE A 191 16.26 6.86 -0.67
C ILE A 191 14.96 7.07 0.09
N CYS A 192 14.06 7.87 -0.49
CA CYS A 192 12.67 8.02 -0.06
C CYS A 192 11.77 7.69 -1.25
N ILE A 193 10.87 6.70 -1.08
CA ILE A 193 9.91 6.27 -2.10
C ILE A 193 8.52 6.59 -1.59
N ARG A 194 7.99 7.79 -1.92
CA ARG A 194 6.70 8.28 -1.45
C ARG A 194 6.05 9.22 -2.47
N HIS A 195 4.72 9.18 -2.53
CA HIS A 195 3.99 10.24 -3.22
C HIS A 195 4.29 11.61 -2.62
N LEU A 196 4.50 12.63 -3.46
CA LEU A 196 4.81 14.00 -3.03
C LEU A 196 3.51 14.74 -2.66
N ARG A 197 2.93 14.34 -1.51
CA ARG A 197 1.71 14.92 -0.91
C ARG A 197 1.95 15.30 0.55
N PRO A 198 1.20 16.25 1.12
CA PRO A 198 1.38 16.69 2.52
C PRO A 198 1.35 15.56 3.55
N LEU A 199 0.58 14.51 3.29
CA LEU A 199 0.47 13.34 4.16
C LEU A 199 1.81 12.61 4.36
N TYR A 200 2.65 12.57 3.33
CA TYR A 200 3.93 11.85 3.36
C TYR A 200 5.11 12.71 3.81
N ASN A 201 4.89 14.03 3.98
CA ASN A 201 5.83 14.97 4.63
C ASN A 201 7.29 14.87 4.15
N VAL A 202 7.49 14.70 2.85
CA VAL A 202 8.85 14.62 2.26
C VAL A 202 9.65 15.91 2.51
N GLU A 203 8.98 17.01 2.81
CA GLU A 203 9.57 18.26 3.25
C GLU A 203 10.48 18.09 4.48
N MET A 204 10.13 17.23 5.43
CA MET A 204 10.95 16.92 6.60
C MET A 204 12.30 16.33 6.20
N LEU A 205 12.33 15.43 5.19
CA LEU A 205 13.58 14.91 4.65
C LEU A 205 14.39 16.01 3.98
N VAL A 206 13.77 16.81 3.10
CA VAL A 206 14.48 17.90 2.40
C VAL A 206 15.11 18.89 3.40
N LYS A 207 14.43 19.20 4.50
CA LYS A 207 14.96 20.04 5.59
C LYS A 207 16.11 19.37 6.39
N ALA A 208 16.14 18.05 6.45
CA ALA A 208 17.22 17.31 7.12
C ALA A 208 18.53 17.30 6.30
N ILE A 209 18.45 17.38 4.96
CA ILE A 209 19.60 17.25 4.07
C ILE A 209 20.75 18.22 4.40
N PRO A 210 20.54 19.54 4.59
CA PRO A 210 21.63 20.45 4.93
C PRO A 210 22.37 20.05 6.21
N LEU A 211 21.65 19.44 7.19
CA LEU A 211 22.24 18.99 8.44
C LEU A 211 23.12 17.73 8.22
N VAL A 212 22.65 16.81 7.39
CA VAL A 212 23.45 15.63 7.01
C VAL A 212 24.70 16.05 6.25
N LEU A 213 24.59 16.98 5.29
CA LEU A 213 25.70 17.43 4.46
C LEU A 213 26.79 18.18 5.23
N LYS A 214 26.50 18.76 6.40
CA LYS A 214 27.53 19.32 7.31
C LYS A 214 28.53 18.26 7.79
N HIS A 215 28.08 17.01 7.97
CA HIS A 215 28.89 15.89 8.44
C HIS A 215 29.38 15.03 7.26
N ILE A 216 28.53 14.81 6.27
CA ILE A 216 28.77 13.94 5.12
C ILE A 216 28.51 14.72 3.81
N PRO A 217 29.41 15.61 3.36
CA PRO A 217 29.17 16.47 2.19
C PRO A 217 28.90 15.71 0.88
N GLN A 218 29.41 14.48 0.79
CA GLN A 218 29.24 13.62 -0.38
C GLN A 218 27.93 12.81 -0.37
N ALA A 219 27.10 12.85 0.68
CA ALA A 219 25.85 12.10 0.73
C ALA A 219 24.91 12.51 -0.42
N ARG A 220 24.19 11.53 -0.98
CA ARG A 220 23.23 11.72 -2.06
C ARG A 220 21.87 11.23 -1.65
N PHE A 221 20.86 11.94 -2.11
CA PHE A 221 19.45 11.68 -1.76
C PHE A 221 18.65 11.43 -3.03
N ILE A 222 17.89 10.33 -3.05
CA ILE A 222 16.93 10.03 -4.10
C ILE A 222 15.53 10.17 -3.54
N ILE A 223 14.73 11.00 -4.18
CA ILE A 223 13.31 11.16 -3.88
C ILE A 223 12.54 10.61 -5.08
N ALA A 224 12.00 9.40 -4.91
CA ALA A 224 11.21 8.70 -5.91
C ALA A 224 9.71 8.84 -5.60
N GLY A 225 8.98 9.34 -6.57
CA GLY A 225 7.54 9.60 -6.49
C GLY A 225 7.19 10.93 -7.14
N ASP A 226 5.89 11.15 -7.29
CA ASP A 226 5.33 12.37 -7.86
C ASP A 226 4.12 12.84 -7.06
N GLY A 227 3.72 14.10 -7.26
CA GLY A 227 2.57 14.66 -6.58
C GLY A 227 2.56 16.19 -6.54
N VAL A 228 1.50 16.72 -5.96
CA VAL A 228 1.21 18.18 -5.93
C VAL A 228 2.29 19.03 -5.25
N GLN A 229 3.16 18.41 -4.43
CA GLN A 229 4.23 19.11 -3.73
C GLN A 229 5.57 19.09 -4.49
N ARG A 230 5.67 18.45 -5.68
CA ARG A 230 6.95 18.30 -6.37
C ARG A 230 7.68 19.63 -6.56
N SER A 231 7.06 20.59 -7.22
CA SER A 231 7.69 21.91 -7.49
C SER A 231 8.05 22.65 -6.20
N TYR A 232 7.21 22.53 -5.16
CA TYR A 232 7.52 23.09 -3.84
C TYR A 232 8.78 22.48 -3.23
N LEU A 233 8.92 21.15 -3.28
CA LEU A 233 10.08 20.44 -2.70
C LEU A 233 11.37 20.70 -3.48
N GLU A 234 11.29 20.79 -4.80
CA GLU A 234 12.42 21.16 -5.66
C GLU A 234 12.89 22.59 -5.37
N ASN A 235 11.96 23.54 -5.23
CA ASN A 235 12.26 24.93 -4.83
C ASN A 235 12.83 25.02 -3.42
N LEU A 236 12.32 24.22 -2.48
CA LEU A 236 12.85 24.15 -1.12
C LEU A 236 14.30 23.65 -1.11
N ALA A 237 14.61 22.61 -1.89
CA ALA A 237 15.98 22.09 -2.04
C ALA A 237 16.93 23.15 -2.62
N ALA A 238 16.47 23.94 -3.59
CA ALA A 238 17.23 25.05 -4.15
C ALA A 238 17.49 26.16 -3.13
N THR A 239 16.45 26.57 -2.38
CA THR A 239 16.55 27.58 -1.33
C THR A 239 17.52 27.17 -0.21
N LEU A 240 17.55 25.89 0.12
CA LEU A 240 18.47 25.31 1.11
C LEU A 240 19.86 25.04 0.56
N GLY A 241 20.12 25.28 -0.73
CA GLY A 241 21.43 25.09 -1.38
C GLY A 241 21.84 23.64 -1.56
N VAL A 242 20.89 22.69 -1.58
CA VAL A 242 21.17 21.23 -1.63
C VAL A 242 20.78 20.55 -2.94
N SER A 243 20.42 21.31 -3.97
CA SER A 243 19.94 20.76 -5.26
C SER A 243 20.94 19.79 -5.91
N GLN A 244 22.24 19.97 -5.71
CA GLN A 244 23.29 19.09 -6.27
C GLN A 244 23.37 17.74 -5.55
N ASN A 245 22.77 17.62 -4.38
CA ASN A 245 22.79 16.41 -3.55
C ASN A 245 21.46 15.63 -3.60
N VAL A 246 20.43 16.17 -4.25
CA VAL A 246 19.08 15.60 -4.28
C VAL A 246 18.65 15.33 -5.73
N SER A 247 18.23 14.10 -6.00
CA SER A 247 17.67 13.71 -7.29
C SER A 247 16.17 13.41 -7.14
N PHE A 248 15.30 14.24 -7.71
CA PHE A 248 13.86 13.98 -7.84
C PHE A 248 13.60 13.17 -9.11
N VAL A 249 13.54 11.85 -8.98
CA VAL A 249 13.47 10.92 -10.14
C VAL A 249 12.05 10.70 -10.67
N GLY A 250 11.04 11.27 -10.01
CA GLY A 250 9.64 11.10 -10.40
C GLY A 250 9.08 9.73 -10.02
N TYR A 251 7.96 9.37 -10.66
CA TYR A 251 7.38 8.05 -10.48
C TYR A 251 8.28 6.98 -11.09
N LEU A 252 8.64 5.98 -10.29
CA LEU A 252 9.38 4.80 -10.75
C LEU A 252 8.40 3.65 -11.01
N PRO A 253 8.48 2.98 -12.17
CA PRO A 253 7.83 1.69 -12.40
C PRO A 253 8.25 0.67 -11.33
N HIS A 254 7.32 -0.21 -10.96
CA HIS A 254 7.55 -1.15 -9.85
C HIS A 254 8.70 -2.15 -10.12
N ASP A 255 8.95 -2.47 -11.37
CA ASP A 255 10.05 -3.31 -11.84
C ASP A 255 11.42 -2.64 -11.78
N GLU A 256 11.48 -1.31 -11.77
CA GLU A 256 12.72 -0.55 -11.59
C GLU A 256 13.10 -0.35 -10.11
N LEU A 257 12.12 -0.38 -9.19
CA LEU A 257 12.34 -0.13 -7.76
C LEU A 257 13.45 -0.99 -7.13
N PRO A 258 13.56 -2.31 -7.43
CA PRO A 258 14.61 -3.15 -6.85
C PRO A 258 16.03 -2.65 -7.15
N ALA A 259 16.28 -2.09 -8.35
CA ALA A 259 17.60 -1.55 -8.72
C ALA A 259 17.94 -0.30 -7.88
N TYR A 260 16.98 0.60 -7.68
CA TYR A 260 17.15 1.78 -6.85
C TYR A 260 17.38 1.43 -5.37
N LEU A 261 16.59 0.49 -4.85
CA LEU A 261 16.75 0.03 -3.46
C LEU A 261 18.09 -0.66 -3.25
N ALA A 262 18.47 -1.60 -4.12
CA ALA A 262 19.77 -2.29 -4.04
C ALA A 262 20.97 -1.34 -4.18
N SER A 263 20.78 -0.18 -4.84
CA SER A 263 21.82 0.86 -4.98
C SER A 263 21.87 1.82 -3.79
N SER A 264 20.92 1.73 -2.84
CA SER A 264 20.80 2.62 -1.70
C SER A 264 21.35 1.99 -0.41
N ASN A 265 21.66 2.83 0.58
CA ASN A 265 22.18 2.40 1.88
C ASN A 265 21.13 2.53 2.99
N ILE A 266 20.28 3.55 2.91
CA ILE A 266 19.32 3.93 3.94
C ILE A 266 17.99 4.24 3.26
N TYR A 267 16.90 3.71 3.82
CA TYR A 267 15.55 4.07 3.43
C TYR A 267 14.99 5.09 4.43
N VAL A 268 14.29 6.11 3.93
CA VAL A 268 13.63 7.12 4.78
C VAL A 268 12.15 7.22 4.44
N SER A 269 11.32 7.25 5.49
CA SER A 269 9.90 7.60 5.38
C SER A 269 9.50 8.59 6.49
N THR A 270 8.98 9.74 6.08
CA THR A 270 8.62 10.85 6.97
C THR A 270 7.11 11.05 7.08
N SER A 271 6.32 10.04 6.74
CA SER A 271 4.84 10.09 6.70
C SER A 271 4.24 10.52 8.03
N ARG A 272 3.11 11.24 7.98
CA ARG A 272 2.29 11.61 9.14
C ARG A 272 1.19 10.59 9.44
N SER A 273 0.86 9.75 8.48
CA SER A 273 -0.10 8.65 8.64
C SER A 273 0.19 7.58 7.60
N ASP A 274 0.10 6.34 8.02
CA ASP A 274 0.19 5.16 7.16
C ASP A 274 -0.61 4.01 7.78
N SER A 275 -0.97 2.98 6.97
CA SER A 275 -1.48 1.70 7.45
C SER A 275 -0.34 0.68 7.49
N THR A 276 0.17 0.35 6.32
CA THR A 276 1.37 -0.44 6.09
C THR A 276 2.11 0.13 4.90
N SER A 277 3.36 0.52 5.11
CA SER A 277 4.18 1.07 4.04
C SER A 277 4.81 -0.03 3.21
N LEU A 278 4.27 -0.30 2.00
CA LEU A 278 4.90 -1.25 1.08
C LEU A 278 6.34 -0.88 0.77
N SER A 279 6.62 0.39 0.49
CA SER A 279 8.00 0.82 0.18
C SER A 279 8.98 0.64 1.36
N LEU A 280 8.48 0.68 2.62
CA LEU A 280 9.29 0.29 3.78
C LEU A 280 9.59 -1.20 3.75
N GLN A 281 8.58 -2.03 3.52
CA GLN A 281 8.75 -3.49 3.46
C GLN A 281 9.62 -3.91 2.28
N GLU A 282 9.48 -3.28 1.12
CA GLU A 282 10.34 -3.48 -0.06
C GLU A 282 11.80 -3.11 0.23
N ALA A 283 12.02 -1.99 0.93
CA ALA A 283 13.35 -1.59 1.38
C ALA A 283 13.94 -2.57 2.40
N MET A 284 13.12 -3.03 3.36
CA MET A 284 13.50 -4.07 4.32
C MET A 284 13.88 -5.39 3.63
N ALA A 285 13.12 -5.79 2.62
CA ALA A 285 13.41 -6.97 1.81
C ALA A 285 14.74 -6.85 1.04
N CYS A 286 15.14 -5.64 0.67
CA CYS A 286 16.42 -5.33 0.03
C CYS A 286 17.57 -5.09 1.04
N GLU A 287 17.40 -5.43 2.32
CA GLU A 287 18.38 -5.24 3.40
C GLU A 287 18.76 -3.77 3.68
N LEU A 288 17.87 -2.81 3.42
CA LEU A 288 18.14 -1.43 3.81
C LEU A 288 17.88 -1.22 5.32
N ALA A 289 18.64 -0.29 5.90
CA ALA A 289 18.39 0.22 7.24
C ALA A 289 17.40 1.39 7.15
N PRO A 290 16.19 1.30 7.74
CA PRO A 290 15.20 2.37 7.68
C PRO A 290 15.36 3.40 8.79
N VAL A 291 15.05 4.67 8.47
CA VAL A 291 14.75 5.72 9.43
C VAL A 291 13.33 6.21 9.13
N VAL A 292 12.41 6.03 10.06
CA VAL A 292 10.99 6.28 9.85
C VAL A 292 10.40 7.16 10.96
N THR A 293 9.33 7.88 10.66
CA THR A 293 8.59 8.64 11.67
C THR A 293 7.86 7.73 12.65
N ASP A 294 7.67 8.22 13.88
CA ASP A 294 6.94 7.54 14.94
C ASP A 294 5.45 7.44 14.62
N LEU A 295 5.10 6.34 13.98
CA LEU A 295 3.73 5.94 13.67
C LEU A 295 3.50 4.52 14.19
N PRO A 296 2.30 4.21 14.72
CA PRO A 296 1.97 2.84 15.10
C PRO A 296 2.20 1.83 13.99
N ALA A 297 1.92 2.20 12.74
CA ALA A 297 2.16 1.36 11.57
C ALA A 297 3.66 1.08 11.32
N ASN A 298 4.54 2.06 11.55
CA ASN A 298 5.97 1.87 11.43
C ASN A 298 6.53 1.03 12.58
N ARG A 299 6.01 1.22 13.80
CA ARG A 299 6.40 0.42 14.98
C ARG A 299 5.98 -1.05 14.91
N GLU A 300 5.08 -1.42 14.02
CA GLU A 300 4.76 -2.83 13.74
C GLU A 300 5.95 -3.56 13.05
N TRP A 301 6.81 -2.80 12.38
CA TRP A 301 7.94 -3.29 11.59
C TRP A 301 9.30 -2.91 12.15
N ILE A 302 9.41 -1.74 12.77
CA ILE A 302 10.68 -1.18 13.22
C ILE A 302 10.70 -1.07 14.74
N ILE A 303 11.66 -1.76 15.34
CA ILE A 303 12.04 -1.63 16.75
C ILE A 303 13.24 -0.68 16.79
N ASP A 304 13.07 0.46 17.45
CA ASP A 304 14.07 1.52 17.49
C ASP A 304 15.40 1.03 18.03
N GLY A 305 16.48 1.23 17.26
CA GLY A 305 17.85 0.80 17.59
C GLY A 305 18.15 -0.69 17.37
N GLU A 306 17.17 -1.52 16.97
CA GLU A 306 17.38 -2.96 16.73
C GLU A 306 17.43 -3.31 15.23
N ASN A 307 16.50 -2.76 14.42
CA ASN A 307 16.41 -3.02 12.99
C ASN A 307 16.13 -1.76 12.14
N GLY A 308 16.19 -0.59 12.77
CA GLY A 308 16.00 0.72 12.18
C GLY A 308 15.91 1.79 13.25
N PHE A 309 15.61 3.01 12.84
CA PHE A 309 15.37 4.10 13.77
C PHE A 309 13.98 4.69 13.59
N VAL A 310 13.36 5.04 14.73
CA VAL A 310 12.06 5.72 14.80
C VAL A 310 12.29 7.13 15.35
N VAL A 311 11.93 8.16 14.57
CA VAL A 311 12.12 9.57 14.93
C VAL A 311 10.78 10.28 15.13
N PRO A 312 10.71 11.31 15.97
CA PRO A 312 9.49 12.10 16.14
C PRO A 312 9.00 12.68 14.81
N GLN A 313 7.68 12.80 14.65
CA GLN A 313 7.10 13.50 13.51
C GLN A 313 7.56 14.97 13.51
N ASP A 314 7.81 15.49 12.31
CA ASP A 314 8.25 16.88 12.08
C ASP A 314 9.61 17.26 12.67
N ASP A 315 10.38 16.31 13.25
CA ASP A 315 11.73 16.53 13.75
C ASP A 315 12.81 16.15 12.70
N HIS A 316 13.11 17.11 11.82
CA HIS A 316 14.14 16.93 10.79
C HIS A 316 15.56 16.87 11.36
N ARG A 317 15.79 17.33 12.61
CA ARG A 317 17.10 17.24 13.26
C ARG A 317 17.37 15.82 13.74
N ALA A 318 16.43 15.22 14.45
CA ALA A 318 16.53 13.81 14.83
C ALA A 318 16.65 12.90 13.59
N LEU A 319 15.93 13.20 12.50
CA LEU A 319 16.08 12.49 11.24
C LEU A 319 17.50 12.57 10.69
N ALA A 320 18.08 13.78 10.64
CA ALA A 320 19.44 14.00 10.15
C ALA A 320 20.48 13.25 11.00
N GLU A 321 20.37 13.30 12.33
CA GLU A 321 21.27 12.60 13.26
C GLU A 321 21.27 11.08 13.01
N LYS A 322 20.09 10.47 12.82
CA LYS A 322 20.01 9.02 12.57
C LYS A 322 20.51 8.64 11.18
N ILE A 323 20.33 9.49 10.16
CA ILE A 323 20.90 9.28 8.83
C ILE A 323 22.45 9.33 8.92
N VAL A 324 23.02 10.35 9.55
CA VAL A 324 24.47 10.48 9.75
C VAL A 324 25.01 9.25 10.47
N TYR A 325 24.39 8.88 11.60
CA TYR A 325 24.78 7.71 12.37
C TYR A 325 24.83 6.43 11.50
N LEU A 326 23.80 6.17 10.70
CA LEU A 326 23.78 4.98 9.83
C LEU A 326 24.80 5.06 8.68
N ILE A 327 25.14 6.23 8.18
CA ILE A 327 26.19 6.37 7.16
C ILE A 327 27.56 6.02 7.77
N GLU A 328 27.86 6.55 8.96
CA GLU A 328 29.14 6.35 9.64
C GLU A 328 29.30 4.93 10.23
N ASN A 329 28.18 4.28 10.62
CA ASN A 329 28.20 2.97 11.26
C ASN A 329 27.71 1.85 10.31
N SER A 330 28.57 1.44 9.39
CA SER A 330 28.23 0.43 8.38
C SER A 330 27.87 -0.94 8.97
N GLU A 331 28.50 -1.35 10.07
CA GLU A 331 28.19 -2.61 10.77
C GLU A 331 26.75 -2.63 11.28
N THR A 332 26.31 -1.55 11.95
CA THR A 332 24.92 -1.40 12.42
C THR A 332 23.97 -1.44 11.24
N ARG A 333 24.28 -0.73 10.15
CA ARG A 333 23.46 -0.70 8.95
C ARG A 333 23.27 -2.08 8.33
N VAL A 334 24.35 -2.86 8.19
CA VAL A 334 24.31 -4.23 7.67
C VAL A 334 23.53 -5.16 8.63
N LYS A 335 23.74 -5.02 9.95
CA LYS A 335 22.98 -5.78 10.95
C LYS A 335 21.49 -5.52 10.81
N PHE A 336 21.07 -4.27 10.74
CA PHE A 336 19.67 -3.89 10.57
C PHE A 336 19.09 -4.48 9.29
N GLY A 337 19.80 -4.40 8.18
CA GLY A 337 19.38 -4.94 6.90
C GLY A 337 19.08 -6.43 6.97
N LYS A 338 19.97 -7.23 7.56
CA LYS A 338 19.79 -8.69 7.70
C LYS A 338 18.56 -9.04 8.57
N ILE A 339 18.36 -8.31 9.67
CA ILE A 339 17.18 -8.50 10.53
C ILE A 339 15.92 -8.18 9.74
N ASN A 340 15.93 -7.09 8.98
CA ASN A 340 14.80 -6.64 8.17
C ASN A 340 14.43 -7.64 7.09
N ARG A 341 15.41 -8.15 6.35
CA ARG A 341 15.19 -9.18 5.33
C ARG A 341 14.50 -10.40 5.92
N LYS A 342 15.05 -10.94 7.00
CA LYS A 342 14.48 -12.10 7.68
C LYS A 342 13.05 -11.83 8.16
N LEU A 343 12.79 -10.65 8.71
CA LEU A 343 11.46 -10.27 9.17
C LEU A 343 10.43 -10.28 8.04
N ILE A 344 10.79 -9.81 6.85
CA ILE A 344 9.91 -9.83 5.68
C ILE A 344 9.67 -11.27 5.19
N GLU A 345 10.71 -12.08 5.09
CA GLU A 345 10.60 -13.48 4.67
C GLU A 345 9.71 -14.32 5.61
N ASP A 346 9.79 -14.02 6.92
CA ASP A 346 9.02 -14.73 7.93
C ASP A 346 7.55 -14.27 7.99
N LYS A 347 7.30 -12.95 7.91
CA LYS A 347 5.99 -12.36 8.21
C LYS A 347 5.20 -11.87 7.00
N ALA A 348 5.86 -11.47 5.92
CA ALA A 348 5.20 -10.77 4.83
C ALA A 348 5.68 -11.20 3.44
N GLU A 349 6.06 -12.46 3.29
CA GLU A 349 6.37 -13.03 1.99
C GLU A 349 5.07 -13.17 1.17
N TYR A 350 5.12 -12.77 -0.11
CA TYR A 350 3.95 -12.57 -0.96
C TYR A 350 3.10 -13.82 -1.15
N GLU A 351 3.74 -14.95 -1.54
CA GLU A 351 3.02 -16.21 -1.78
C GLU A 351 2.35 -16.75 -0.52
N LYS A 352 3.00 -16.59 0.65
CA LYS A 352 2.44 -17.00 1.95
C LYS A 352 1.22 -16.15 2.32
N GLU A 353 1.32 -14.83 2.14
CA GLU A 353 0.22 -13.92 2.49
C GLU A 353 -0.98 -14.11 1.56
N MET A 354 -0.74 -14.22 0.25
CA MET A 354 -1.82 -14.46 -0.71
C MET A 354 -2.45 -15.86 -0.53
N GLY A 355 -1.67 -16.86 -0.12
CA GLY A 355 -2.20 -18.19 0.25
C GLY A 355 -3.16 -18.15 1.45
N LYS A 356 -2.97 -17.21 2.40
CA LYS A 356 -3.95 -16.98 3.50
C LYS A 356 -5.28 -16.43 2.96
N VAL A 357 -5.22 -15.55 1.96
CA VAL A 357 -6.43 -15.01 1.31
C VAL A 357 -7.16 -16.11 0.54
N GLU A 358 -6.43 -16.93 -0.20
CA GLU A 358 -6.99 -18.06 -0.94
C GLU A 358 -7.73 -19.01 -0.01
N LYS A 359 -7.09 -19.43 1.09
CA LYS A 359 -7.71 -20.26 2.12
C LYS A 359 -8.94 -19.63 2.74
N LEU A 360 -8.91 -18.31 3.02
CA LEU A 360 -10.05 -17.58 3.55
C LEU A 360 -11.25 -17.66 2.60
N TYR A 361 -11.03 -17.49 1.30
CA TYR A 361 -12.10 -17.59 0.30
C TYR A 361 -12.67 -19.01 0.25
N GLU A 362 -11.84 -20.05 0.25
CA GLU A 362 -12.27 -21.44 0.25
C GLU A 362 -13.15 -21.79 1.46
N GLU A 363 -12.72 -21.37 2.66
CA GLU A 363 -13.48 -21.53 3.90
C GLU A 363 -14.86 -20.88 3.82
N MET A 364 -14.93 -19.63 3.31
CA MET A 364 -16.19 -18.89 3.17
C MET A 364 -17.13 -19.51 2.13
N ILE A 365 -16.61 -19.95 1.00
CA ILE A 365 -17.38 -20.59 -0.06
C ILE A 365 -17.96 -21.90 0.47
N THR A 366 -17.19 -22.69 1.18
CA THR A 366 -17.61 -23.95 1.78
C THR A 366 -18.72 -23.72 2.81
N ALA A 367 -18.54 -22.77 3.73
CA ALA A 367 -19.56 -22.41 4.73
C ALA A 367 -20.86 -21.92 4.08
N SER A 368 -20.76 -21.11 3.01
CA SER A 368 -21.95 -20.62 2.28
C SER A 368 -22.73 -21.75 1.60
N LYS A 369 -22.03 -22.76 1.03
CA LYS A 369 -22.67 -23.91 0.39
C LYS A 369 -23.38 -24.81 1.42
N MET A 370 -22.75 -25.04 2.59
CA MET A 370 -23.36 -25.82 3.68
C MET A 370 -24.59 -25.13 4.27
N GLY A 371 -24.53 -23.79 4.46
CA GLY A 371 -25.68 -23.02 4.96
C GLY A 371 -26.90 -23.03 4.00
N LYS A 372 -26.66 -23.04 2.70
CA LYS A 372 -27.75 -23.17 1.69
C LYS A 372 -28.35 -24.57 1.66
N ALA A 373 -27.53 -25.61 1.84
CA ALA A 373 -28.02 -26.99 1.89
C ALA A 373 -28.89 -27.27 3.11
N SER A 374 -28.60 -26.64 4.26
CA SER A 374 -29.38 -26.77 5.51
C SER A 374 -30.70 -25.98 5.52
N GLN A 375 -30.91 -25.01 4.63
CA GLN A 375 -32.14 -24.22 4.51
C GLN A 375 -33.08 -24.74 3.42
N GLY A 376 -32.67 -25.74 2.64
CA GLY A 376 -33.45 -26.37 1.57
C GLY A 376 -34.13 -27.70 1.97
N HIS A 377 -34.13 -28.00 3.25
CA HIS A 377 -34.93 -29.06 3.89
C HIS A 377 -35.94 -28.40 4.87
#